data_b6fc2423af308637bb35e9c4241e5589
#
_entry.id   b6fc2423af308637bb35e9c4241e5589
#
_cell.length_a   1.000
_cell.length_b   1.000
_cell.length_c   1.000
_cell.angle_alpha   90.00
_cell.angle_beta   90.00
_cell.angle_gamma   90.00
#
_symmetry.space_group_name_H-M   'P 1'
#
loop_
_entity.id
_entity.type
_entity.pdbx_description
1 polymer ?
#
loop_
_entity_poly.entity_id
_entity_poly.type
_entity_poly.pdbx_seq_one_letter_code
_entity_poly.pdbx_strand_id
1 'polypeptide(L)'
;FVAVLVIACPCALGLATPTAIMVGTGVGAGHGILIKSGEALEICHKVDAVILDKTGTITEGKPKVTDVNVISGAVVEQVWKLESSSVPGAVLPAAGENREGSASKDSAREPQASDDEKKEHLLGIAASCEQMSEHPLGQAIVNAAREKQMDLAMPEAFESITGAGIITTWKGWKVAVGNRRLLDHLHVPVSQDTEKTASEYANTGKTPMYVVIDGRLAGIVCVADTIKETSVEAVEKIKGLGVTVYMVTGDNEKTAQYIGKLAHVDQVVAEVLPEDKA
;
A
#
# COMPACT_ATOMS: atom_id res chain seq x y z
N PHE A 1 -50.43 -43.92 -26.44
CA PHE A 1 -49.15 -44.35 -26.98
C PHE A 1 -48.25 -43.14 -27.36
N VAL A 2 -48.74 -42.23 -28.24
CA VAL A 2 -47.99 -41.03 -28.69
C VAL A 2 -47.60 -40.13 -27.50
N ALA A 3 -48.50 -39.91 -26.54
CA ALA A 3 -48.19 -39.11 -25.36
C ALA A 3 -47.06 -39.72 -24.50
N VAL A 4 -46.97 -41.05 -24.38
CA VAL A 4 -45.87 -41.71 -23.67
C VAL A 4 -44.55 -41.56 -24.41
N LEU A 5 -44.56 -41.62 -25.75
CA LEU A 5 -43.35 -41.41 -26.55
C LEU A 5 -42.84 -39.96 -26.50
N VAL A 6 -43.75 -38.99 -26.47
CA VAL A 6 -43.37 -37.58 -26.35
C VAL A 6 -42.84 -37.28 -24.93
N ILE A 7 -43.39 -37.88 -23.87
CA ILE A 7 -42.87 -37.74 -22.50
C ILE A 7 -41.55 -38.52 -22.31
N ALA A 8 -41.38 -39.63 -23.03
CA ALA A 8 -40.16 -40.45 -22.97
C ALA A 8 -39.00 -39.83 -23.76
N CYS A 9 -39.20 -38.74 -24.55
CA CYS A 9 -38.10 -38.03 -25.19
C CYS A 9 -37.60 -36.91 -24.30
N PRO A 10 -36.52 -37.07 -23.53
CA PRO A 10 -36.01 -36.03 -22.62
C PRO A 10 -35.21 -34.96 -23.39
N CYS A 11 -35.68 -34.57 -24.60
CA CYS A 11 -34.95 -33.66 -25.48
C CYS A 11 -34.63 -32.34 -24.81
N ALA A 12 -35.53 -31.80 -23.98
CA ALA A 12 -35.29 -30.57 -23.24
C ALA A 12 -34.25 -30.74 -22.09
N LEU A 13 -34.35 -31.84 -21.34
CA LEU A 13 -33.42 -32.14 -20.23
C LEU A 13 -32.13 -32.82 -20.70
N GLY A 14 -32.20 -33.65 -21.74
CA GLY A 14 -31.07 -34.47 -22.18
C GLY A 14 -30.13 -33.80 -23.20
N LEU A 15 -30.61 -32.79 -23.94
CA LEU A 15 -29.83 -32.16 -24.99
C LEU A 15 -29.77 -30.62 -24.84
N ALA A 16 -30.86 -29.95 -24.56
CA ALA A 16 -30.91 -28.49 -24.57
C ALA A 16 -30.01 -27.86 -23.50
N THR A 17 -30.14 -28.31 -22.25
CA THR A 17 -29.34 -27.77 -21.15
C THR A 17 -27.85 -28.09 -21.28
N PRO A 18 -27.39 -29.34 -21.54
CA PRO A 18 -25.97 -29.63 -21.78
C PRO A 18 -25.41 -28.88 -22.97
N THR A 19 -26.16 -28.72 -24.06
CA THR A 19 -25.71 -27.97 -25.24
C THR A 19 -25.54 -26.49 -24.92
N ALA A 20 -26.48 -25.88 -24.19
CA ALA A 20 -26.38 -24.48 -23.78
C ALA A 20 -25.16 -24.25 -22.87
N ILE A 21 -24.92 -25.15 -21.91
CA ILE A 21 -23.73 -25.10 -21.04
C ILE A 21 -22.45 -25.24 -21.88
N MET A 22 -22.41 -26.20 -22.80
CA MET A 22 -21.24 -26.45 -23.65
C MET A 22 -20.91 -25.22 -24.53
N VAL A 23 -21.93 -24.61 -25.15
CA VAL A 23 -21.77 -23.41 -25.96
C VAL A 23 -21.34 -22.23 -25.10
N GLY A 24 -22.00 -22.02 -23.94
CA GLY A 24 -21.68 -20.94 -23.02
C GLY A 24 -20.25 -21.04 -22.48
N THR A 25 -19.83 -22.23 -22.04
CA THR A 25 -18.46 -22.47 -21.57
C THR A 25 -17.43 -22.37 -22.69
N GLY A 26 -17.77 -22.78 -23.90
CA GLY A 26 -16.91 -22.64 -25.08
C GLY A 26 -16.69 -21.19 -25.49
N VAL A 27 -17.75 -20.36 -25.47
CA VAL A 27 -17.63 -18.92 -25.69
C VAL A 27 -16.81 -18.25 -24.59
N GLY A 28 -17.05 -18.62 -23.32
CA GLY A 28 -16.24 -18.14 -22.19
C GLY A 28 -14.77 -18.47 -22.36
N ALA A 29 -14.44 -19.71 -22.73
CA ALA A 29 -13.06 -20.15 -22.96
C ALA A 29 -12.38 -19.38 -24.10
N GLY A 30 -13.14 -19.04 -25.17
CA GLY A 30 -12.66 -18.20 -26.27
C GLY A 30 -12.28 -16.77 -25.82
N HIS A 31 -12.81 -16.29 -24.70
CA HIS A 31 -12.49 -15.01 -24.07
C HIS A 31 -11.54 -15.15 -22.85
N GLY A 32 -10.93 -16.32 -22.68
CA GLY A 32 -10.01 -16.58 -21.55
C GLY A 32 -10.69 -16.88 -20.22
N ILE A 33 -12.02 -17.09 -20.20
CA ILE A 33 -12.79 -17.40 -19.00
C ILE A 33 -12.98 -18.90 -18.90
N LEU A 34 -12.32 -19.54 -17.93
CA LEU A 34 -12.43 -20.97 -17.68
C LEU A 34 -13.52 -21.24 -16.64
N ILE A 35 -14.60 -21.86 -17.07
CA ILE A 35 -15.74 -22.23 -16.21
C ILE A 35 -15.54 -23.67 -15.73
N LYS A 36 -15.45 -23.86 -14.39
CA LYS A 36 -15.12 -25.14 -13.78
C LYS A 36 -16.25 -26.19 -13.92
N SER A 37 -17.49 -25.75 -13.87
CA SER A 37 -18.66 -26.64 -13.93
C SER A 37 -19.91 -25.88 -14.41
N GLY A 38 -20.92 -26.62 -14.90
CA GLY A 38 -22.21 -26.04 -15.22
C GLY A 38 -22.93 -25.44 -14.02
N GLU A 39 -22.73 -26.00 -12.84
CA GLU A 39 -23.23 -25.49 -11.57
C GLU A 39 -22.64 -24.10 -11.25
N ALA A 40 -21.34 -23.90 -11.46
CA ALA A 40 -20.69 -22.59 -11.28
C ALA A 40 -21.31 -21.53 -12.20
N LEU A 41 -21.69 -21.91 -13.45
CA LEU A 41 -22.36 -21.01 -14.38
C LEU A 41 -23.76 -20.64 -13.90
N GLU A 42 -24.50 -21.61 -13.33
CA GLU A 42 -25.83 -21.38 -12.77
C GLU A 42 -25.79 -20.51 -11.51
N ILE A 43 -24.80 -20.72 -10.62
CA ILE A 43 -24.60 -19.91 -9.41
C ILE A 43 -24.23 -18.49 -9.80
N CYS A 44 -23.37 -18.30 -10.81
CA CYS A 44 -22.96 -16.99 -11.30
C CYS A 44 -24.15 -16.11 -11.72
N HIS A 45 -25.19 -16.71 -12.27
CA HIS A 45 -26.42 -15.99 -12.62
C HIS A 45 -27.19 -15.44 -11.40
N LYS A 46 -26.99 -16.02 -10.21
CA LYS A 46 -27.68 -15.64 -8.95
C LYS A 46 -26.86 -14.68 -8.09
N VAL A 47 -25.67 -14.26 -8.56
CA VAL A 47 -24.78 -13.34 -7.84
C VAL A 47 -25.43 -11.95 -7.82
N ASP A 48 -25.66 -11.42 -6.62
CA ASP A 48 -26.18 -10.09 -6.35
C ASP A 48 -25.13 -9.12 -5.79
N ALA A 49 -23.98 -9.65 -5.38
CA ALA A 49 -22.86 -8.86 -4.88
C ALA A 49 -21.51 -9.42 -5.36
N VAL A 50 -20.57 -8.54 -5.67
CA VAL A 50 -19.17 -8.88 -6.01
C VAL A 50 -18.25 -8.11 -5.09
N ILE A 51 -17.29 -8.83 -4.51
CA ILE A 51 -16.24 -8.24 -3.66
C ILE A 51 -14.94 -8.25 -4.46
N LEU A 52 -14.37 -7.06 -4.67
CA LEU A 52 -13.11 -6.86 -5.37
C LEU A 52 -12.01 -6.42 -4.41
N ASP A 53 -10.86 -7.08 -4.43
CA ASP A 53 -9.68 -6.54 -3.76
C ASP A 53 -9.21 -5.26 -4.48
N LYS A 54 -8.67 -4.31 -3.73
CA LYS A 54 -8.12 -3.09 -4.31
C LYS A 54 -6.86 -3.38 -5.13
N THR A 55 -5.85 -3.99 -4.47
CA THR A 55 -4.49 -4.07 -4.98
C THR A 55 -4.34 -5.14 -6.06
N GLY A 56 -3.91 -4.74 -7.26
CA GLY A 56 -3.75 -5.65 -8.40
C GLY A 56 -5.04 -6.05 -9.10
N THR A 57 -6.22 -5.75 -8.52
CA THR A 57 -7.55 -5.99 -9.13
C THR A 57 -8.13 -4.69 -9.67
N ILE A 58 -8.49 -3.75 -8.80
CA ILE A 58 -8.97 -2.40 -9.18
C ILE A 58 -7.78 -1.52 -9.60
N THR A 59 -6.66 -1.64 -8.91
CA THR A 59 -5.42 -0.92 -9.19
C THR A 59 -4.43 -1.81 -9.93
N GLU A 60 -3.36 -1.21 -10.46
CA GLU A 60 -2.31 -1.93 -11.18
C GLU A 60 -1.50 -2.88 -10.31
N GLY A 61 -1.52 -2.69 -8.98
CA GLY A 61 -0.70 -3.44 -8.03
C GLY A 61 0.78 -3.07 -8.13
N LYS A 62 1.07 -1.90 -8.65
CA LYS A 62 2.42 -1.33 -8.81
C LYS A 62 2.50 0.03 -8.13
N PRO A 63 2.44 0.05 -6.78
CA PRO A 63 2.52 1.29 -6.05
C PRO A 63 3.84 2.02 -6.34
N LYS A 64 3.77 3.36 -6.36
CA LYS A 64 4.93 4.24 -6.57
C LYS A 64 5.00 5.29 -5.48
N VAL A 65 6.21 5.71 -5.12
CA VAL A 65 6.41 6.86 -4.24
C VAL A 65 6.00 8.13 -5.00
N THR A 66 5.10 8.90 -4.40
CA THR A 66 4.59 10.14 -4.99
C THR A 66 5.15 11.38 -4.30
N ASP A 67 5.36 11.31 -2.98
CA ASP A 67 5.84 12.43 -2.18
C ASP A 67 6.73 11.95 -1.04
N VAL A 68 7.68 12.79 -0.66
CA VAL A 68 8.49 12.64 0.53
C VAL A 68 8.45 13.94 1.31
N ASN A 69 8.00 13.88 2.56
CA ASN A 69 7.86 15.04 3.43
C ASN A 69 8.73 14.86 4.68
N VAL A 70 9.69 15.74 4.86
CA VAL A 70 10.56 15.77 6.04
C VAL A 70 9.87 16.58 7.14
N ILE A 71 9.59 15.94 8.29
CA ILE A 71 8.94 16.58 9.44
C ILE A 71 10.00 17.12 10.39
N SER A 72 11.03 16.32 10.70
CA SER A 72 12.15 16.73 11.52
C SER A 72 13.43 16.78 10.71
N GLY A 73 13.67 17.93 10.06
CA GLY A 73 14.92 18.16 9.32
C GLY A 73 16.16 18.01 10.20
N ALA A 74 16.08 18.35 11.49
CA ALA A 74 17.17 18.19 12.44
C ALA A 74 17.56 16.71 12.66
N VAL A 75 16.58 15.78 12.72
CA VAL A 75 16.84 14.35 12.86
C VAL A 75 17.53 13.80 11.60
N VAL A 76 17.01 14.12 10.43
CA VAL A 76 17.56 13.68 9.15
C VAL A 76 18.98 14.24 8.93
N GLU A 77 19.19 15.52 9.23
CA GLU A 77 20.48 16.18 9.09
C GLU A 77 21.53 15.64 10.08
N GLN A 78 21.10 15.28 11.29
CA GLN A 78 21.99 14.70 12.29
C GLN A 78 22.48 13.31 11.86
N VAL A 79 21.59 12.46 11.33
CA VAL A 79 21.97 11.16 10.77
C VAL A 79 22.95 11.36 9.60
N TRP A 80 22.66 12.28 8.70
CA TRP A 80 23.54 12.59 7.55
C TRP A 80 24.95 13.05 7.98
N LYS A 81 25.04 13.98 8.93
CA LYS A 81 26.33 14.46 9.44
C LYS A 81 27.15 13.34 10.08
N LEU A 82 26.51 12.46 10.83
CA LEU A 82 27.21 11.34 11.46
C LEU A 82 27.65 10.28 10.45
N GLU A 83 26.88 10.05 9.38
CA GLU A 83 27.29 9.18 8.28
C GLU A 83 28.53 9.75 7.52
N SER A 84 28.53 11.07 7.30
CA SER A 84 29.63 11.76 6.62
C SER A 84 30.93 11.82 7.44
N SER A 85 30.82 11.71 8.78
CA SER A 85 31.94 11.86 9.72
C SER A 85 32.69 10.58 10.08
N SER A 86 32.38 9.42 9.49
CA SER A 86 33.04 8.11 9.67
C SER A 86 33.11 7.61 11.13
N VAL A 87 32.19 8.04 12.00
CA VAL A 87 32.10 7.55 13.39
C VAL A 87 30.93 6.57 13.51
N PRO A 88 31.17 5.24 13.59
CA PRO A 88 30.11 4.27 13.77
C PRO A 88 29.48 4.37 15.18
N GLY A 89 28.16 4.43 15.28
CA GLY A 89 27.44 4.21 16.53
C GLY A 89 27.23 5.43 17.44
N ALA A 90 27.24 6.65 16.91
CA ALA A 90 26.84 7.82 17.70
C ALA A 90 25.33 7.82 17.93
N VAL A 91 24.89 7.68 19.19
CA VAL A 91 23.49 7.72 19.62
C VAL A 91 22.98 9.15 19.62
N LEU A 92 21.74 9.37 19.15
CA LEU A 92 21.06 10.66 19.26
C LEU A 92 20.92 11.05 20.75
N PRO A 93 21.23 12.29 21.17
CA PRO A 93 21.00 12.73 22.53
C PRO A 93 19.50 12.67 22.86
N ALA A 94 19.16 12.22 24.08
CA ALA A 94 17.78 12.11 24.55
C ALA A 94 17.03 13.45 24.40
N ALA A 95 15.73 13.40 24.08
CA ALA A 95 14.88 14.57 23.96
C ALA A 95 14.81 15.30 25.32
N GLY A 96 15.50 16.43 25.47
CA GLY A 96 15.47 17.26 26.69
C GLY A 96 16.77 17.94 27.11
N GLU A 97 17.92 17.56 26.55
CA GLU A 97 19.19 18.23 26.91
C GLU A 97 19.51 19.38 25.92
N ASN A 98 19.04 20.58 26.25
CA ASN A 98 19.60 21.81 25.70
C ASN A 98 20.98 22.01 26.32
N ARG A 99 22.04 21.67 25.60
CA ARG A 99 23.37 22.15 25.94
C ARG A 99 23.54 23.57 25.43
N GLU A 100 23.28 24.56 26.31
CA GLU A 100 23.87 25.88 26.17
C GLU A 100 25.37 25.77 26.42
N GLY A 101 26.12 25.60 25.36
CA GLY A 101 27.59 25.58 25.37
C GLY A 101 28.12 26.74 24.55
N SER A 102 28.73 27.70 25.25
CA SER A 102 29.50 28.89 24.85
C SER A 102 29.93 28.93 23.36
N ALA A 103 29.36 29.89 22.64
CA ALA A 103 29.75 30.24 21.28
C ALA A 103 31.15 30.82 21.22
N SER A 104 32.10 30.11 20.65
CA SER A 104 33.28 30.71 20.01
C SER A 104 32.88 31.13 18.60
N LYS A 105 32.89 32.43 18.35
CA LYS A 105 32.71 33.06 17.03
C LYS A 105 33.98 32.74 16.20
N ASP A 106 33.87 31.76 15.36
CA ASP A 106 34.57 31.57 14.06
C ASP A 106 34.27 30.13 13.61
N SER A 107 33.13 29.92 12.99
CA SER A 107 32.93 28.71 12.19
C SER A 107 32.35 29.09 10.86
N ALA A 108 33.12 28.77 9.82
CA ALA A 108 32.63 28.72 8.45
C ALA A 108 31.24 28.02 8.47
N ARG A 109 30.21 28.63 7.85
CA ARG A 109 28.90 28.03 7.67
C ARG A 109 29.09 26.66 7.03
N GLU A 110 28.97 25.61 7.83
CA GLU A 110 28.77 24.27 7.28
C GLU A 110 27.59 24.31 6.31
N PRO A 111 27.68 23.73 5.13
CA PRO A 111 26.59 23.70 4.18
C PRO A 111 25.41 22.96 4.83
N GLN A 112 24.33 23.68 5.14
CA GLN A 112 23.07 23.07 5.54
C GLN A 112 22.50 22.36 4.32
N ALA A 113 22.16 21.08 4.47
CA ALA A 113 21.51 20.32 3.41
C ALA A 113 20.24 21.02 2.93
N SER A 114 20.07 21.09 1.62
CA SER A 114 18.84 21.60 1.00
C SER A 114 17.63 20.72 1.38
N ASP A 115 16.43 21.24 1.27
CA ASP A 115 15.22 20.44 1.55
C ASP A 115 15.10 19.22 0.63
N ASP A 116 15.56 19.31 -0.60
CA ASP A 116 15.54 18.19 -1.54
C ASP A 116 16.58 17.12 -1.16
N GLU A 117 17.76 17.49 -0.73
CA GLU A 117 18.77 16.56 -0.20
C GLU A 117 18.25 15.83 1.05
N LYS A 118 17.55 16.53 1.94
CA LYS A 118 16.91 15.91 3.13
C LYS A 118 15.82 14.91 2.75
N LYS A 119 15.01 15.22 1.72
CA LYS A 119 13.99 14.29 1.21
C LYS A 119 14.63 13.05 0.59
N GLU A 120 15.67 13.22 -0.21
CA GLU A 120 16.39 12.11 -0.80
C GLU A 120 17.05 11.24 0.27
N HIS A 121 17.68 11.84 1.26
CA HIS A 121 18.26 11.10 2.37
C HIS A 121 17.22 10.31 3.16
N LEU A 122 16.08 10.91 3.49
CA LEU A 122 14.96 10.24 4.14
C LEU A 122 14.43 9.06 3.32
N LEU A 123 14.32 9.24 2.00
CA LEU A 123 13.92 8.16 1.08
C LEU A 123 14.96 7.03 1.09
N GLY A 124 16.25 7.35 1.06
CA GLY A 124 17.35 6.39 1.10
C GLY A 124 17.36 5.56 2.38
N ILE A 125 17.13 6.19 3.54
CA ILE A 125 17.01 5.50 4.82
C ILE A 125 15.81 4.55 4.80
N ALA A 126 14.62 5.03 4.43
CA ALA A 126 13.41 4.22 4.37
C ALA A 126 13.58 3.03 3.39
N ALA A 127 14.16 3.28 2.21
CA ALA A 127 14.41 2.24 1.22
C ALA A 127 15.43 1.21 1.68
N SER A 128 16.50 1.62 2.37
CA SER A 128 17.48 0.70 2.95
C SER A 128 16.82 -0.25 3.95
N CYS A 129 15.91 0.26 4.78
CA CYS A 129 15.19 -0.52 5.78
C CYS A 129 14.16 -1.48 5.15
N GLU A 130 13.52 -1.08 4.07
CA GLU A 130 12.47 -1.88 3.39
C GLU A 130 13.02 -2.94 2.43
N GLN A 131 14.35 -3.06 2.24
CA GLN A 131 14.93 -4.04 1.31
C GLN A 131 14.57 -5.49 1.63
N MET A 132 14.33 -5.81 2.90
CA MET A 132 13.92 -7.15 3.34
C MET A 132 12.40 -7.33 3.41
N SER A 133 11.64 -6.27 3.11
CA SER A 133 10.17 -6.30 3.14
C SER A 133 9.61 -6.88 1.86
N GLU A 134 8.68 -7.84 1.98
CA GLU A 134 7.91 -8.37 0.86
C GLU A 134 6.63 -7.56 0.58
N HIS A 135 6.35 -6.54 1.41
CA HIS A 135 5.13 -5.75 1.28
C HIS A 135 5.20 -4.84 0.04
N PRO A 136 4.14 -4.74 -0.79
CA PRO A 136 4.15 -3.93 -2.01
C PRO A 136 4.51 -2.45 -1.80
N LEU A 137 4.10 -1.86 -0.67
CA LEU A 137 4.45 -0.47 -0.33
C LEU A 137 5.94 -0.32 -0.02
N GLY A 138 6.55 -1.28 0.68
CA GLY A 138 8.00 -1.29 0.93
C GLY A 138 8.78 -1.45 -0.37
N GLN A 139 8.37 -2.35 -1.24
CA GLN A 139 9.00 -2.52 -2.56
C GLN A 139 8.90 -1.25 -3.42
N ALA A 140 7.81 -0.49 -3.32
CA ALA A 140 7.67 0.79 -4.00
C ALA A 140 8.71 1.82 -3.54
N ILE A 141 8.98 1.87 -2.22
CA ILE A 141 10.00 2.75 -1.63
C ILE A 141 11.39 2.35 -2.11
N VAL A 142 11.70 1.04 -2.10
CA VAL A 142 12.98 0.51 -2.60
C VAL A 142 13.17 0.82 -4.08
N ASN A 143 12.15 0.61 -4.90
CA ASN A 143 12.21 0.86 -6.34
C ASN A 143 12.43 2.35 -6.64
N ALA A 144 11.75 3.25 -5.93
CA ALA A 144 11.93 4.69 -6.09
C ALA A 144 13.37 5.16 -5.78
N ALA A 145 13.98 4.58 -4.75
CA ALA A 145 15.38 4.87 -4.42
C ALA A 145 16.35 4.29 -5.46
N ARG A 146 16.07 3.09 -5.98
CA ARG A 146 16.88 2.47 -7.06
C ARG A 146 16.79 3.24 -8.38
N GLU A 147 15.61 3.75 -8.74
CA GLU A 147 15.42 4.62 -9.92
C GLU A 147 16.29 5.88 -9.83
N LYS A 148 16.50 6.39 -8.61
CA LYS A 148 17.43 7.52 -8.32
C LYS A 148 18.89 7.08 -8.16
N GLN A 149 19.23 5.82 -8.38
CA GLN A 149 20.57 5.25 -8.25
C GLN A 149 21.19 5.46 -6.85
N MET A 150 20.35 5.46 -5.81
CA MET A 150 20.83 5.58 -4.43
C MET A 150 21.53 4.30 -3.98
N ASP A 151 22.62 4.45 -3.23
CA ASP A 151 23.28 3.32 -2.57
C ASP A 151 22.48 2.92 -1.32
N LEU A 152 21.98 1.69 -1.31
CA LEU A 152 21.12 1.17 -0.25
C LEU A 152 21.89 0.17 0.61
N ALA A 153 22.22 0.57 1.83
CA ALA A 153 22.85 -0.32 2.79
C ALA A 153 21.82 -1.29 3.38
N MET A 154 22.18 -2.58 3.47
CA MET A 154 21.33 -3.59 4.10
C MET A 154 21.17 -3.33 5.59
N PRO A 155 19.96 -3.52 6.18
CA PRO A 155 19.77 -3.42 7.62
C PRO A 155 20.42 -4.61 8.35
N GLU A 156 20.90 -4.36 9.57
CA GLU A 156 21.56 -5.34 10.44
C GLU A 156 20.57 -6.27 11.14
N ALA A 157 19.36 -5.76 11.43
CA ALA A 157 18.26 -6.49 12.03
C ALA A 157 16.94 -6.06 11.38
N PHE A 158 15.98 -6.98 11.29
CA PHE A 158 14.68 -6.75 10.67
C PHE A 158 13.58 -7.46 11.45
N GLU A 159 12.53 -6.73 11.80
CA GLU A 159 11.33 -7.24 12.43
C GLU A 159 10.10 -6.67 11.70
N SER A 160 9.19 -7.55 11.30
CA SER A 160 7.92 -7.15 10.67
C SER A 160 6.79 -7.22 11.70
N ILE A 161 6.03 -6.11 11.83
CA ILE A 161 4.83 -6.05 12.67
C ILE A 161 3.62 -6.10 11.75
N THR A 162 2.90 -7.22 11.83
CA THR A 162 1.75 -7.49 10.96
C THR A 162 0.73 -6.34 11.00
N GLY A 163 0.39 -5.82 9.82
CA GLY A 163 -0.59 -4.74 9.65
C GLY A 163 -0.13 -3.36 10.15
N ALA A 164 1.13 -3.20 10.59
CA ALA A 164 1.66 -1.93 11.09
C ALA A 164 2.88 -1.44 10.30
N GLY A 165 3.88 -2.27 10.05
CA GLY A 165 5.10 -1.90 9.35
C GLY A 165 6.31 -2.73 9.79
N ILE A 166 7.50 -2.15 9.70
CA ILE A 166 8.77 -2.80 10.01
C ILE A 166 9.56 -2.00 11.04
N ILE A 167 10.39 -2.69 11.80
CA ILE A 167 11.42 -2.12 12.68
C ILE A 167 12.76 -2.73 12.29
N THR A 168 13.77 -1.90 12.12
CA THR A 168 15.10 -2.32 11.68
C THR A 168 16.19 -1.67 12.50
N THR A 169 17.39 -2.28 12.49
CA THR A 169 18.63 -1.59 12.86
C THR A 169 19.41 -1.33 11.58
N TRP A 170 19.71 -0.07 11.30
CA TRP A 170 20.40 0.37 10.10
C TRP A 170 21.55 1.31 10.50
N LYS A 171 22.78 0.92 10.21
CA LYS A 171 24.00 1.65 10.58
C LYS A 171 24.04 2.05 12.08
N GLY A 172 23.54 1.14 12.94
CA GLY A 172 23.43 1.38 14.38
C GLY A 172 22.20 2.20 14.82
N TRP A 173 21.39 2.74 13.90
CA TRP A 173 20.16 3.48 14.21
C TRP A 173 18.96 2.53 14.27
N LYS A 174 18.07 2.73 15.24
CA LYS A 174 16.78 2.05 15.25
C LYS A 174 15.80 2.80 14.36
N VAL A 175 15.49 2.22 13.20
CA VAL A 175 14.60 2.82 12.22
C VAL A 175 13.32 2.00 12.13
N ALA A 176 12.16 2.67 12.08
CA ALA A 176 10.89 2.04 11.83
C ALA A 176 10.16 2.74 10.67
N VAL A 177 9.55 1.93 9.79
CA VAL A 177 8.78 2.41 8.65
C VAL A 177 7.42 1.72 8.65
N GLY A 178 6.33 2.50 8.63
CA GLY A 178 5.00 1.91 8.68
C GLY A 178 3.87 2.93 8.75
N ASN A 179 2.66 2.42 9.00
CA ASN A 179 1.45 3.22 9.10
C ASN A 179 1.26 3.84 10.51
N ARG A 180 0.12 4.50 10.75
CA ARG A 180 -0.21 5.14 12.03
C ARG A 180 -0.19 4.16 13.21
N ARG A 181 -0.61 2.89 13.00
CA ARG A 181 -0.61 1.86 14.06
C ARG A 181 0.81 1.54 14.57
N LEU A 182 1.83 1.64 13.70
CA LEU A 182 3.24 1.47 14.10
C LEU A 182 3.68 2.58 15.07
N LEU A 183 3.27 3.83 14.83
CA LEU A 183 3.58 4.94 15.73
C LEU A 183 2.94 4.76 17.10
N ASP A 184 1.69 4.28 17.13
CA ASP A 184 0.97 3.97 18.37
C ASP A 184 1.65 2.83 19.14
N HIS A 185 2.09 1.78 18.42
CA HIS A 185 2.85 0.66 18.99
C HIS A 185 4.20 1.11 19.60
N LEU A 186 4.87 2.04 18.94
CA LEU A 186 6.16 2.59 19.40
C LEU A 186 6.01 3.77 20.37
N HIS A 187 4.78 4.18 20.67
CA HIS A 187 4.46 5.34 21.51
C HIS A 187 5.12 6.64 21.01
N VAL A 188 5.26 6.80 19.69
CA VAL A 188 5.84 8.00 19.08
C VAL A 188 4.77 9.08 18.97
N PRO A 189 4.97 10.26 19.61
CA PRO A 189 4.02 11.35 19.53
C PRO A 189 3.99 11.93 18.11
N VAL A 190 2.78 12.25 17.64
CA VAL A 190 2.56 12.90 16.34
C VAL A 190 1.90 14.24 16.58
N SER A 191 2.45 15.32 15.99
CA SER A 191 1.86 16.64 16.08
C SER A 191 0.57 16.74 15.26
N GLN A 192 -0.32 17.67 15.64
CA GLN A 192 -1.57 17.92 14.90
C GLN A 192 -1.30 18.31 13.43
N ASP A 193 -0.24 19.08 13.19
CA ASP A 193 0.15 19.48 11.82
C ASP A 193 0.58 18.28 10.98
N THR A 194 1.32 17.33 11.57
CA THR A 194 1.70 16.09 10.91
C THR A 194 0.48 15.23 10.60
N GLU A 195 -0.45 15.10 11.53
CA GLU A 195 -1.69 14.35 11.30
C GLU A 195 -2.54 14.98 10.21
N LYS A 196 -2.61 16.31 10.18
CA LYS A 196 -3.30 17.06 9.13
C LYS A 196 -2.65 16.80 7.76
N THR A 197 -1.33 16.91 7.65
CA THR A 197 -0.58 16.63 6.43
C THR A 197 -0.78 15.20 5.94
N ALA A 198 -0.67 14.20 6.82
CA ALA A 198 -0.92 12.80 6.48
C ALA A 198 -2.37 12.58 6.02
N SER A 199 -3.32 13.25 6.66
CA SER A 199 -4.73 13.22 6.29
C SER A 199 -4.99 13.83 4.91
N GLU A 200 -4.31 14.92 4.56
CA GLU A 200 -4.39 15.55 3.23
C GLU A 200 -3.87 14.61 2.15
N TYR A 201 -2.75 13.92 2.38
CA TYR A 201 -2.26 12.89 1.47
C TYR A 201 -3.26 11.73 1.32
N ALA A 202 -3.80 11.21 2.42
CA ALA A 202 -4.78 10.13 2.39
C ALA A 202 -6.06 10.53 1.62
N ASN A 203 -6.53 11.77 1.76
CA ASN A 203 -7.69 12.29 1.04
C ASN A 203 -7.47 12.36 -0.48
N THR A 204 -6.23 12.27 -0.95
CA THR A 204 -5.86 12.22 -2.38
C THR A 204 -5.45 10.81 -2.83
N GLY A 205 -5.84 9.78 -2.08
CA GLY A 205 -5.61 8.38 -2.43
C GLY A 205 -4.18 7.88 -2.21
N LYS A 206 -3.35 8.66 -1.51
CA LYS A 206 -1.98 8.29 -1.17
C LYS A 206 -1.95 7.61 0.20
N THR A 207 -1.11 6.60 0.35
CA THR A 207 -0.88 5.92 1.63
C THR A 207 0.35 6.52 2.30
N PRO A 208 0.19 7.27 3.41
CA PRO A 208 1.32 7.82 4.13
C PRO A 208 2.03 6.74 4.96
N MET A 209 3.33 6.56 4.71
CA MET A 209 4.23 5.71 5.47
C MET A 209 5.13 6.60 6.32
N TYR A 210 5.07 6.42 7.63
CA TYR A 210 5.85 7.20 8.58
C TYR A 210 7.23 6.60 8.77
N VAL A 211 8.26 7.44 8.78
CA VAL A 211 9.65 7.05 9.04
C VAL A 211 10.06 7.59 10.41
N VAL A 212 10.43 6.69 11.30
CA VAL A 212 10.86 6.98 12.67
C VAL A 212 12.32 6.60 12.83
N ILE A 213 13.14 7.46 13.42
CA ILE A 213 14.56 7.21 13.71
C ILE A 213 14.79 7.44 15.20
N ASP A 214 15.28 6.44 15.92
CA ASP A 214 15.51 6.44 17.36
C ASP A 214 14.33 7.03 18.17
N GLY A 215 13.12 6.55 17.86
CA GLY A 215 11.89 6.98 18.55
C GLY A 215 11.40 8.38 18.18
N ARG A 216 11.99 9.04 17.18
CA ARG A 216 11.58 10.37 16.69
C ARG A 216 11.05 10.29 15.27
N LEU A 217 9.93 10.92 15.04
CA LEU A 217 9.36 11.01 13.70
C LEU A 217 10.23 11.89 12.80
N ALA A 218 10.86 11.28 11.79
CA ALA A 218 11.72 11.96 10.82
C ALA A 218 10.91 12.53 9.65
N GLY A 219 9.95 11.77 9.14
CA GLY A 219 9.11 12.24 8.02
C GLY A 219 8.07 11.22 7.56
N ILE A 220 7.48 11.52 6.41
CA ILE A 220 6.45 10.71 5.75
C ILE A 220 6.87 10.46 4.30
N VAL A 221 6.79 9.20 3.87
CA VAL A 221 6.91 8.79 2.47
C VAL A 221 5.53 8.38 2.00
N CYS A 222 5.00 9.04 0.98
CA CYS A 222 3.68 8.73 0.44
C CYS A 222 3.80 7.78 -0.75
N VAL A 223 2.99 6.74 -0.73
CA VAL A 223 2.92 5.74 -1.80
C VAL A 223 1.49 5.70 -2.34
N ALA A 224 1.33 5.70 -3.65
CA ALA A 224 0.02 5.55 -4.30
C ALA A 224 0.07 4.45 -5.35
N ASP A 225 -1.05 3.74 -5.49
CA ASP A 225 -1.27 2.74 -6.53
C ASP A 225 -2.32 3.28 -7.51
N THR A 226 -2.03 3.17 -8.80
CA THR A 226 -2.86 3.74 -9.86
C THR A 226 -4.01 2.80 -10.20
N ILE A 227 -5.22 3.34 -10.37
CA ILE A 227 -6.36 2.58 -10.86
C ILE A 227 -6.09 2.17 -12.32
N LYS A 228 -6.41 0.91 -12.67
CA LYS A 228 -6.33 0.44 -14.05
C LYS A 228 -7.33 1.22 -14.93
N GLU A 229 -6.94 1.57 -16.14
CA GLU A 229 -7.81 2.28 -17.09
C GLU A 229 -9.14 1.56 -17.33
N THR A 230 -9.13 0.23 -17.27
CA THR A 230 -10.33 -0.61 -17.52
C THR A 230 -11.22 -0.80 -16.28
N SER A 231 -10.77 -0.40 -15.08
CA SER A 231 -11.48 -0.73 -13.82
C SER A 231 -12.82 -0.01 -13.70
N VAL A 232 -12.89 1.26 -14.06
CA VAL A 232 -14.13 2.04 -13.99
C VAL A 232 -15.19 1.43 -14.92
N GLU A 233 -14.82 1.15 -16.17
CA GLU A 233 -15.72 0.54 -17.15
C GLU A 233 -16.20 -0.85 -16.71
N ALA A 234 -15.29 -1.66 -16.13
CA ALA A 234 -15.63 -3.00 -15.64
C ALA A 234 -16.61 -2.94 -14.46
N VAL A 235 -16.39 -2.04 -13.50
CA VAL A 235 -17.29 -1.83 -12.36
C VAL A 235 -18.66 -1.36 -12.84
N GLU A 236 -18.72 -0.42 -13.76
CA GLU A 236 -20.00 0.07 -14.30
C GLU A 236 -20.77 -1.03 -15.07
N LYS A 237 -20.07 -1.88 -15.81
CA LYS A 237 -20.69 -3.05 -16.48
C LYS A 237 -21.27 -4.04 -15.46
N ILE A 238 -20.56 -4.34 -14.38
CA ILE A 238 -21.05 -5.23 -13.32
C ILE A 238 -22.31 -4.61 -12.68
N LYS A 239 -22.28 -3.32 -12.35
CA LYS A 239 -23.43 -2.60 -11.78
C LYS A 239 -24.62 -2.57 -12.75
N GLY A 240 -24.35 -2.45 -14.05
CA GLY A 240 -25.37 -2.53 -15.10
C GLY A 240 -26.11 -3.87 -15.17
N LEU A 241 -25.55 -4.94 -14.60
CA LEU A 241 -26.19 -6.25 -14.42
C LEU A 241 -27.06 -6.32 -13.14
N GLY A 242 -27.15 -5.25 -12.37
CA GLY A 242 -27.89 -5.22 -11.09
C GLY A 242 -27.10 -5.78 -9.90
N VAL A 243 -25.76 -5.95 -10.04
CA VAL A 243 -24.87 -6.50 -9.03
C VAL A 243 -24.24 -5.37 -8.23
N THR A 244 -24.26 -5.47 -6.90
CA THR A 244 -23.60 -4.53 -5.99
C THR A 244 -22.10 -4.79 -5.93
N VAL A 245 -21.28 -3.76 -6.10
CA VAL A 245 -19.82 -3.88 -6.12
C VAL A 245 -19.21 -3.35 -4.82
N TYR A 246 -18.52 -4.22 -4.09
CA TYR A 246 -17.75 -3.91 -2.90
C TYR A 246 -16.26 -3.88 -3.22
N MET A 247 -15.54 -2.92 -2.66
CA MET A 247 -14.07 -2.93 -2.63
C MET A 247 -13.58 -3.22 -1.23
N VAL A 248 -12.64 -4.17 -1.08
CA VAL A 248 -12.00 -4.53 0.19
C VAL A 248 -10.52 -4.19 0.13
N THR A 249 -9.99 -3.56 1.17
CA THR A 249 -8.57 -3.20 1.26
C THR A 249 -8.07 -3.12 2.69
N GLY A 250 -6.76 -3.35 2.89
CA GLY A 250 -6.06 -3.09 4.15
C GLY A 250 -5.64 -1.64 4.36
N ASP A 251 -5.87 -0.76 3.38
CA ASP A 251 -5.54 0.67 3.47
C ASP A 251 -6.41 1.39 4.51
N ASN A 252 -5.96 2.58 4.93
CA ASN A 252 -6.75 3.45 5.77
C ASN A 252 -8.06 3.89 5.05
N GLU A 253 -9.08 4.19 5.86
CA GLU A 253 -10.42 4.54 5.40
C GLU A 253 -10.43 5.65 4.33
N LYS A 254 -9.64 6.72 4.53
CA LYS A 254 -9.64 7.89 3.62
C LYS A 254 -9.09 7.54 2.23
N THR A 255 -7.97 6.82 2.19
CA THR A 255 -7.37 6.35 0.93
C THR A 255 -8.32 5.39 0.22
N ALA A 256 -8.93 4.46 0.98
CA ALA A 256 -9.88 3.50 0.45
C ALA A 256 -11.11 4.17 -0.15
N GLN A 257 -11.72 5.11 0.56
CA GLN A 257 -12.88 5.88 0.09
C GLN A 257 -12.57 6.68 -1.17
N TYR A 258 -11.39 7.31 -1.24
CA TYR A 258 -10.97 8.03 -2.43
C TYR A 258 -10.87 7.10 -3.67
N ILE A 259 -10.18 5.97 -3.53
CA ILE A 259 -10.04 4.99 -4.62
C ILE A 259 -11.38 4.38 -5.00
N GLY A 260 -12.22 4.02 -4.02
CA GLY A 260 -13.55 3.48 -4.25
C GLY A 260 -14.46 4.43 -5.02
N LYS A 261 -14.38 5.73 -4.69
CA LYS A 261 -15.11 6.79 -5.42
C LYS A 261 -14.62 6.92 -6.87
N LEU A 262 -13.31 6.89 -7.10
CA LEU A 262 -12.73 6.94 -8.44
C LEU A 262 -13.07 5.69 -9.27
N ALA A 263 -13.14 4.52 -8.62
CA ALA A 263 -13.49 3.25 -9.26
C ALA A 263 -15.00 3.04 -9.43
N HIS A 264 -15.84 3.97 -8.94
CA HIS A 264 -17.31 3.91 -8.95
C HIS A 264 -17.92 2.71 -8.23
N VAL A 265 -17.21 2.11 -7.24
CA VAL A 265 -17.78 1.02 -6.43
C VAL A 265 -18.89 1.52 -5.51
N ASP A 266 -19.81 0.64 -5.12
CA ASP A 266 -20.96 1.00 -4.28
C ASP A 266 -20.60 1.09 -2.81
N GLN A 267 -19.71 0.20 -2.35
CA GLN A 267 -19.30 0.09 -0.95
C GLN A 267 -17.80 -0.12 -0.83
N VAL A 268 -17.22 0.41 0.24
CA VAL A 268 -15.79 0.25 0.57
C VAL A 268 -15.66 -0.32 1.98
N VAL A 269 -14.85 -1.36 2.12
CA VAL A 269 -14.48 -1.97 3.41
C VAL A 269 -12.97 -1.79 3.55
N ALA A 270 -12.58 -0.86 4.41
CA ALA A 270 -11.18 -0.48 4.65
C ALA A 270 -10.61 -1.17 5.90
N GLU A 271 -9.29 -1.06 6.09
CA GLU A 271 -8.56 -1.53 7.28
C GLU A 271 -8.72 -3.03 7.57
N VAL A 272 -9.05 -3.83 6.54
CA VAL A 272 -9.23 -5.27 6.66
C VAL A 272 -7.87 -5.96 6.76
N LEU A 273 -7.69 -6.78 7.80
CA LEU A 273 -6.48 -7.60 7.94
C LEU A 273 -6.44 -8.70 6.88
N PRO A 274 -5.26 -9.20 6.48
CA PRO A 274 -5.14 -10.26 5.47
C PRO A 274 -5.95 -11.51 5.81
N GLU A 275 -6.04 -11.86 7.08
CA GLU A 275 -6.81 -13.01 7.60
C GLU A 275 -8.32 -12.82 7.56
N ASP A 276 -8.80 -11.57 7.52
CA ASP A 276 -10.24 -11.23 7.51
C ASP A 276 -10.77 -10.99 6.07
N LYS A 277 -9.93 -11.12 5.05
CA LYS A 277 -10.32 -10.93 3.64
C LYS A 277 -11.00 -12.16 3.01
N ALA A 278 -11.03 -13.31 3.71
CA ALA A 278 -11.55 -14.58 3.20
C ALA A 278 -13.03 -14.79 3.55
#